data_f0b204e3c9fcc6ad003469a95c569c72
#
_entry.id   f0b204e3c9fcc6ad003469a95c569c72
#
_cell.length_a   1.000
_cell.length_b   1.000
_cell.length_c   1.000
_cell.angle_alpha   90.00
_cell.angle_beta   90.00
_cell.angle_gamma   90.00
#
_symmetry.space_group_name_H-M   'P 1'
#
loop_
_entity.id
_entity.type
_entity.pdbx_description
1 polymer ?
#
loop_
_entity_poly.entity_id
_entity_poly.type
_entity_poly.pdbx_seq_one_letter_code
_entity_poly.pdbx_strand_id
1 'polypeptide(L)'
;MNRFDVDAIAFDFDGTLVDTVGDLAHAMNATLAEDGCAPLALETIRDLVGRGIPHLARRAYALSRGDAPGDAELEAIVARYFAHYAATLGERSTPYPGVVEGLGRLRAAGFPLAVVTNKASRFVQPHLDRTAFAGWFDAIVGGDDAGAKKPDAAPLALAAARLGVDVRRVLM
;
A
#
# COMPACT_ATOMS: atom_id res chain seq x y z
N MET A 1 16.66 -24.25 13.35
CA MET A 1 15.77 -23.53 12.41
C MET A 1 14.44 -23.36 13.12
N ASN A 2 14.04 -22.13 13.44
CA ASN A 2 12.72 -21.89 14.05
C ASN A 2 11.65 -22.25 13.01
N ARG A 3 10.80 -23.20 13.35
CA ARG A 3 9.69 -23.62 12.51
C ARG A 3 8.45 -22.85 13.00
N PHE A 4 7.91 -21.95 12.19
CA PHE A 4 6.63 -21.31 12.47
C PHE A 4 5.52 -22.29 12.09
N ASP A 5 4.60 -22.54 13.01
CA ASP A 5 3.39 -23.34 12.76
C ASP A 5 2.27 -22.39 12.30
N VAL A 6 2.20 -22.16 11.00
CA VAL A 6 1.28 -21.21 10.37
C VAL A 6 0.48 -21.86 9.24
N ASP A 7 -0.74 -21.40 9.05
CA ASP A 7 -1.66 -21.90 8.02
C ASP A 7 -1.74 -20.96 6.82
N ALA A 8 -1.37 -19.68 6.96
CA ALA A 8 -1.38 -18.71 5.88
C ALA A 8 -0.33 -17.62 6.10
N ILE A 9 0.01 -16.89 5.04
CA ILE A 9 0.98 -15.80 5.08
C ILE A 9 0.35 -14.54 4.48
N ALA A 10 0.44 -13.43 5.22
CA ALA A 10 0.00 -12.12 4.79
C ALA A 10 1.19 -11.20 4.53
N PHE A 11 1.07 -10.31 3.57
CA PHE A 11 2.10 -9.36 3.19
C PHE A 11 1.53 -7.95 3.11
N ASP A 12 2.31 -6.96 3.50
CA ASP A 12 2.06 -5.61 3.06
C ASP A 12 2.38 -5.46 1.57
N PHE A 13 1.86 -4.41 0.94
CA PHE A 13 2.05 -4.17 -0.49
C PHE A 13 3.14 -3.12 -0.73
N ASP A 14 2.85 -1.86 -0.37
CA ASP A 14 3.74 -0.72 -0.63
C ASP A 14 4.99 -0.80 0.25
N GLY A 15 6.17 -0.86 -0.35
CA GLY A 15 7.45 -0.93 0.37
C GLY A 15 7.82 -2.33 0.88
N THR A 16 7.00 -3.35 0.61
CA THR A 16 7.25 -4.75 0.98
C THR A 16 7.30 -5.66 -0.25
N LEU A 17 6.21 -5.79 -0.97
CA LEU A 17 6.15 -6.56 -2.22
C LEU A 17 6.62 -5.74 -3.42
N VAL A 18 6.26 -4.46 -3.43
CA VAL A 18 6.49 -3.55 -4.56
C VAL A 18 7.09 -2.25 -4.05
N ASP A 19 8.15 -1.77 -4.67
CA ASP A 19 8.60 -0.39 -4.53
C ASP A 19 7.65 0.50 -5.35
N THR A 20 6.71 1.12 -4.65
CA THR A 20 5.66 1.97 -5.23
C THR A 20 5.95 3.46 -5.08
N VAL A 21 7.09 3.81 -4.49
CA VAL A 21 7.38 5.21 -4.15
C VAL A 21 7.43 6.11 -5.38
N GLY A 22 7.84 5.58 -6.53
CA GLY A 22 7.86 6.31 -7.80
C GLY A 22 6.48 6.81 -8.23
N ASP A 23 5.46 5.96 -8.14
CA ASP A 23 4.07 6.33 -8.45
C ASP A 23 3.51 7.30 -7.42
N LEU A 24 3.77 7.04 -6.12
CA LEU A 24 3.31 7.89 -5.02
C LEU A 24 3.89 9.29 -5.11
N ALA A 25 5.20 9.41 -5.41
CA ALA A 25 5.90 10.68 -5.55
C ALA A 25 5.43 11.44 -6.80
N HIS A 26 5.22 10.75 -7.91
CA HIS A 26 4.71 11.38 -9.13
C HIS A 26 3.34 12.01 -8.88
N ALA A 27 2.40 11.26 -8.32
CA ALA A 27 1.06 11.75 -8.01
C ALA A 27 1.07 12.90 -6.99
N MET A 28 1.89 12.80 -5.93
CA MET A 28 2.00 13.85 -4.92
C MET A 28 2.60 15.13 -5.48
N ASN A 29 3.67 15.04 -6.26
CA ASN A 29 4.30 16.20 -6.87
C ASN A 29 3.42 16.86 -7.94
N ALA A 30 2.63 16.08 -8.69
CA ALA A 30 1.62 16.63 -9.59
C ALA A 30 0.54 17.41 -8.82
N THR A 31 0.08 16.88 -7.68
CA THR A 31 -0.89 17.55 -6.81
C THR A 31 -0.34 18.84 -6.19
N LEU A 32 0.92 18.81 -5.72
CA LEU A 32 1.60 19.99 -5.19
C LEU A 32 1.76 21.09 -6.25
N ALA A 33 2.07 20.70 -7.49
CA ALA A 33 2.24 21.65 -8.59
C ALA A 33 0.94 22.39 -8.95
N GLU A 34 -0.23 21.78 -8.83
CA GLU A 34 -1.53 22.43 -9.02
C GLU A 34 -1.74 23.62 -8.08
N ASP A 35 -1.18 23.54 -6.86
CA ASP A 35 -1.27 24.61 -5.85
C ASP A 35 -0.03 25.51 -5.83
N GLY A 36 0.85 25.43 -6.86
CA GLY A 36 2.07 26.22 -6.97
C GLY A 36 3.13 25.87 -5.92
N CYS A 37 3.01 24.72 -5.27
CA CYS A 37 3.94 24.23 -4.26
C CYS A 37 5.17 23.58 -4.90
N ALA A 38 6.34 23.71 -4.25
CA ALA A 38 7.57 23.08 -4.72
C ALA A 38 7.49 21.53 -4.64
N PRO A 39 8.06 20.81 -5.63
CA PRO A 39 8.08 19.35 -5.58
C PRO A 39 9.01 18.87 -4.46
N LEU A 40 8.70 17.70 -3.91
CA LEU A 40 9.53 17.02 -2.92
C LEU A 40 10.40 15.94 -3.59
N ALA A 41 11.60 15.74 -3.04
CA ALA A 41 12.48 14.65 -3.45
C ALA A 41 11.85 13.28 -3.20
N LEU A 42 12.22 12.29 -4.02
CA LEU A 42 11.71 10.91 -3.92
C LEU A 42 11.91 10.33 -2.52
N GLU A 43 13.11 10.52 -1.93
CA GLU A 43 13.43 10.00 -0.60
C GLU A 43 12.58 10.65 0.49
N THR A 44 12.28 11.95 0.37
CA THR A 44 11.37 12.64 1.30
C THR A 44 9.97 12.01 1.24
N ILE A 45 9.47 11.72 0.03
CA ILE A 45 8.18 11.04 -0.12
C ILE A 45 8.25 9.62 0.46
N ARG A 46 9.34 8.88 0.23
CA ARG A 46 9.57 7.53 0.78
C ARG A 46 9.39 7.48 2.30
N ASP A 47 9.97 8.44 3.01
CA ASP A 47 9.91 8.54 4.47
C ASP A 47 8.50 8.85 5.01
N LEU A 48 7.61 9.34 4.17
CA LEU A 48 6.22 9.67 4.52
C LEU A 48 5.22 8.54 4.23
N VAL A 49 5.63 7.51 3.49
CA VAL A 49 4.77 6.38 3.09
C VAL A 49 4.45 5.46 4.30
N GLY A 50 3.31 4.78 4.25
CA GLY A 50 2.93 3.72 5.19
C GLY A 50 1.70 4.04 6.07
N ARG A 51 1.38 5.32 6.29
CA ARG A 51 0.23 5.73 7.12
C ARG A 51 -1.01 6.15 6.31
N GLY A 52 -0.99 5.89 5.00
CA GLY A 52 -2.07 6.26 4.08
C GLY A 52 -1.95 7.67 3.51
N ILE A 53 -2.70 7.92 2.44
CA ILE A 53 -2.57 9.13 1.61
C ILE A 53 -2.92 10.43 2.36
N PRO A 54 -3.95 10.49 3.25
CA PRO A 54 -4.20 11.73 4.00
C PRO A 54 -3.00 12.14 4.86
N HIS A 55 -2.29 11.19 5.46
CA HIS A 55 -1.07 11.49 6.23
C HIS A 55 0.05 11.98 5.32
N LEU A 56 0.30 11.29 4.20
CA LEU A 56 1.29 11.67 3.21
C LEU A 56 1.02 13.10 2.71
N ALA A 57 -0.20 13.42 2.29
CA ALA A 57 -0.58 14.72 1.77
C ALA A 57 -0.38 15.83 2.80
N ARG A 58 -0.88 15.64 4.04
CA ARG A 58 -0.71 16.62 5.12
C ARG A 58 0.77 16.94 5.37
N ARG A 59 1.63 15.93 5.41
CA ARG A 59 3.07 16.09 5.64
C ARG A 59 3.78 16.69 4.42
N ALA A 60 3.42 16.28 3.22
CA ALA A 60 4.00 16.81 1.98
C ALA A 60 3.74 18.31 1.83
N TYR A 61 2.51 18.74 2.07
CA TYR A 61 2.17 20.17 2.04
C TYR A 61 2.90 20.97 3.13
N ALA A 62 2.94 20.45 4.36
CA ALA A 62 3.68 21.10 5.45
C ALA A 62 5.17 21.27 5.11
N LEU A 63 5.79 20.31 4.43
CA LEU A 63 7.19 20.39 4.00
C LEU A 63 7.39 21.34 2.80
N SER A 64 6.45 21.36 1.85
CA SER A 64 6.59 22.11 0.61
C SER A 64 6.27 23.61 0.77
N ARG A 65 5.21 23.95 1.52
CA ARG A 65 4.77 25.35 1.67
C ARG A 65 4.93 25.92 3.09
N GLY A 66 5.32 25.09 4.09
CA GLY A 66 5.58 25.50 5.47
C GLY A 66 4.41 25.36 6.43
N ASP A 67 3.19 25.05 5.95
CA ASP A 67 2.00 24.84 6.78
C ASP A 67 1.22 23.60 6.33
N ALA A 68 0.56 22.94 7.30
CA ALA A 68 -0.27 21.76 7.01
C ALA A 68 -1.68 22.19 6.60
N PRO A 69 -2.31 21.49 5.61
CA PRO A 69 -3.68 21.77 5.21
C PRO A 69 -4.67 21.48 6.35
N GLY A 70 -5.73 22.29 6.44
CA GLY A 70 -6.90 22.01 7.27
C GLY A 70 -7.71 20.81 6.71
N ASP A 71 -8.69 20.32 7.47
CA ASP A 71 -9.38 19.07 7.11
C ASP A 71 -10.14 19.17 5.77
N ALA A 72 -10.89 20.24 5.54
CA ALA A 72 -11.63 20.44 4.27
C ALA A 72 -10.68 20.58 3.07
N GLU A 73 -9.57 21.30 3.24
CA GLU A 73 -8.55 21.41 2.19
C GLU A 73 -7.88 20.07 1.92
N LEU A 74 -7.58 19.30 2.97
CA LEU A 74 -6.98 17.98 2.85
C LEU A 74 -7.84 17.02 2.05
N GLU A 75 -9.16 17.04 2.24
CA GLU A 75 -10.09 16.21 1.45
C GLU A 75 -9.98 16.52 -0.05
N ALA A 76 -9.96 17.81 -0.41
CA ALA A 76 -9.81 18.22 -1.80
C ALA A 76 -8.43 17.83 -2.39
N ILE A 77 -7.35 17.99 -1.63
CA ILE A 77 -6.00 17.55 -2.00
C ILE A 77 -5.98 16.04 -2.26
N VAL A 78 -6.53 15.24 -1.34
CA VAL A 78 -6.56 13.77 -1.45
C VAL A 78 -7.36 13.32 -2.67
N ALA A 79 -8.46 14.01 -3.00
CA ALA A 79 -9.25 13.70 -4.19
C ALA A 79 -8.43 13.93 -5.48
N ARG A 80 -7.72 15.06 -5.60
CA ARG A 80 -6.84 15.37 -6.75
C ARG A 80 -5.66 14.39 -6.83
N TYR A 81 -5.03 14.12 -5.68
CA TYR A 81 -3.98 13.11 -5.60
C TYR A 81 -4.43 11.76 -6.19
N PHE A 82 -5.62 11.29 -5.81
CA PHE A 82 -6.13 10.02 -6.33
C PHE A 82 -6.43 10.06 -7.83
N ALA A 83 -6.79 11.20 -8.39
CA ALA A 83 -6.94 11.34 -9.83
C ALA A 83 -5.59 11.17 -10.55
N HIS A 84 -4.54 11.85 -10.09
CA HIS A 84 -3.17 11.69 -10.63
C HIS A 84 -2.66 10.25 -10.44
N TYR A 85 -2.87 9.67 -9.25
CA TYR A 85 -2.42 8.32 -8.96
C TYR A 85 -3.10 7.26 -9.82
N ALA A 86 -4.41 7.41 -10.06
CA ALA A 86 -5.16 6.50 -10.93
C ALA A 86 -4.66 6.54 -12.39
N ALA A 87 -4.29 7.73 -12.87
CA ALA A 87 -3.83 7.93 -14.25
C ALA A 87 -2.50 7.21 -14.55
N THR A 88 -1.63 7.06 -13.55
CA THR A 88 -0.26 6.51 -13.73
C THR A 88 0.03 5.30 -12.85
N LEU A 89 -1.00 4.66 -12.32
CA LEU A 89 -0.89 3.53 -11.40
C LEU A 89 0.00 2.41 -11.98
N GLY A 90 1.07 2.08 -11.26
CA GLY A 90 1.98 0.98 -11.60
C GLY A 90 3.01 1.29 -12.71
N GLU A 91 3.06 2.52 -13.25
CA GLU A 91 4.02 2.87 -14.29
C GLU A 91 5.47 3.03 -13.77
N ARG A 92 5.61 3.39 -12.49
CA ARG A 92 6.90 3.65 -11.82
C ARG A 92 7.11 2.75 -10.61
N SER A 93 6.39 1.63 -10.57
CA SER A 93 6.44 0.65 -9.50
C SER A 93 7.11 -0.63 -9.99
N THR A 94 7.94 -1.23 -9.14
CA THR A 94 8.62 -2.49 -9.44
C THR A 94 8.61 -3.42 -8.24
N PRO A 95 8.39 -4.74 -8.43
CA PRO A 95 8.58 -5.71 -7.35
C PRO A 95 9.99 -5.65 -6.80
N TYR A 96 10.14 -5.78 -5.48
CA TYR A 96 11.47 -5.91 -4.90
C TYR A 96 12.18 -7.19 -5.37
N PRO A 97 13.53 -7.19 -5.44
CA PRO A 97 14.30 -8.38 -5.81
C PRO A 97 13.93 -9.58 -4.94
N GLY A 98 13.69 -10.74 -5.56
CA GLY A 98 13.36 -11.99 -4.87
C GLY A 98 11.88 -12.17 -4.48
N VAL A 99 11.04 -11.15 -4.60
CA VAL A 99 9.62 -11.24 -4.23
C VAL A 99 8.88 -12.26 -5.09
N VAL A 100 8.99 -12.17 -6.41
CA VAL A 100 8.32 -13.10 -7.34
C VAL A 100 8.73 -14.54 -7.03
N GLU A 101 10.01 -14.79 -6.85
CA GLU A 101 10.56 -16.11 -6.54
C GLU A 101 10.11 -16.62 -5.16
N GLY A 102 10.14 -15.76 -4.15
CA GLY A 102 9.70 -16.07 -2.78
C GLY A 102 8.21 -16.41 -2.73
N LEU A 103 7.35 -15.59 -3.32
CA LEU A 103 5.91 -15.85 -3.42
C LEU A 103 5.63 -17.16 -4.18
N GLY A 104 6.35 -17.40 -5.29
CA GLY A 104 6.22 -18.64 -6.06
C GLY A 104 6.54 -19.89 -5.24
N ARG A 105 7.60 -19.85 -4.42
CA ARG A 105 7.96 -20.93 -3.50
C ARG A 105 6.91 -21.18 -2.42
N LEU A 106 6.35 -20.11 -1.85
CA LEU A 106 5.30 -20.22 -0.82
C LEU A 106 4.02 -20.84 -1.39
N ARG A 107 3.61 -20.43 -2.60
CA ARG A 107 2.48 -21.03 -3.30
C ARG A 107 2.73 -22.50 -3.65
N ALA A 108 3.90 -22.84 -4.14
CA ALA A 108 4.28 -24.22 -4.43
C ALA A 108 4.29 -25.10 -3.16
N ALA A 109 4.56 -24.50 -2.00
CA ALA A 109 4.46 -25.16 -0.70
C ALA A 109 3.00 -25.27 -0.16
N GLY A 110 2.01 -24.74 -0.89
CA GLY A 110 0.59 -24.84 -0.57
C GLY A 110 0.08 -23.80 0.45
N PHE A 111 0.86 -22.74 0.73
CA PHE A 111 0.38 -21.69 1.63
C PHE A 111 -0.63 -20.77 0.93
N PRO A 112 -1.84 -20.56 1.51
CA PRO A 112 -2.69 -19.45 1.15
C PRO A 112 -1.98 -18.12 1.42
N LEU A 113 -2.07 -17.17 0.46
CA LEU A 113 -1.41 -15.88 0.53
C LEU A 113 -2.44 -14.75 0.61
N ALA A 114 -2.16 -13.74 1.44
CA ALA A 114 -2.97 -12.53 1.51
C ALA A 114 -2.13 -11.28 1.32
N VAL A 115 -2.77 -10.21 0.78
CA VAL A 115 -2.28 -8.84 0.88
C VAL A 115 -3.08 -8.14 1.98
N VAL A 116 -2.38 -7.49 2.94
CA VAL A 116 -2.98 -6.67 4.00
C VAL A 116 -2.25 -5.34 4.03
N THR A 117 -2.88 -4.28 3.52
CA THR A 117 -2.21 -3.00 3.29
C THR A 117 -3.05 -1.81 3.74
N ASN A 118 -2.39 -0.66 4.03
CA ASN A 118 -3.06 0.62 4.28
C ASN A 118 -3.41 1.38 2.98
N LYS A 119 -3.03 0.82 1.82
CA LYS A 119 -3.41 1.31 0.50
C LYS A 119 -4.93 1.26 0.32
N ALA A 120 -5.53 2.28 -0.28
CA ALA A 120 -6.97 2.28 -0.57
C ALA A 120 -7.35 1.08 -1.44
N SER A 121 -8.39 0.33 -1.03
CA SER A 121 -8.80 -0.97 -1.61
C SER A 121 -8.96 -0.92 -3.13
N ARG A 122 -9.55 0.16 -3.64
CA ARG A 122 -9.78 0.37 -5.08
C ARG A 122 -8.50 0.37 -5.94
N PHE A 123 -7.32 0.56 -5.34
CA PHE A 123 -6.04 0.57 -6.05
C PHE A 123 -5.22 -0.69 -5.84
N VAL A 124 -5.59 -1.58 -4.90
CA VAL A 124 -4.79 -2.76 -4.59
C VAL A 124 -4.84 -3.75 -5.75
N GLN A 125 -6.04 -4.23 -6.12
CA GLN A 125 -6.19 -5.18 -7.21
C GLN A 125 -5.69 -4.64 -8.55
N PRO A 126 -6.07 -3.42 -9.01
CA PRO A 126 -5.55 -2.89 -10.27
C PRO A 126 -4.03 -2.72 -10.29
N HIS A 127 -3.40 -2.49 -9.15
CA HIS A 127 -1.94 -2.43 -9.08
C HIS A 127 -1.32 -3.83 -9.13
N LEU A 128 -1.89 -4.79 -8.41
CA LEU A 128 -1.47 -6.21 -8.47
C LEU A 128 -1.54 -6.75 -9.90
N ASP A 129 -2.58 -6.43 -10.65
CA ASP A 129 -2.78 -6.88 -12.04
C ASP A 129 -1.66 -6.43 -12.99
N ARG A 130 -0.89 -5.42 -12.59
CA ARG A 130 0.29 -4.93 -13.32
C ARG A 130 1.61 -5.56 -12.88
N THR A 131 1.57 -6.50 -11.93
CA THR A 131 2.74 -7.21 -11.43
C THR A 131 2.84 -8.63 -11.99
N ALA A 132 4.04 -9.23 -11.93
CA ALA A 132 4.28 -10.60 -12.34
C ALA A 132 3.58 -11.66 -11.44
N PHE A 133 3.00 -11.23 -10.30
CA PHE A 133 2.28 -12.10 -9.38
C PHE A 133 0.78 -11.76 -9.30
N ALA A 134 0.22 -11.21 -10.38
CA ALA A 134 -1.22 -11.06 -10.54
C ALA A 134 -1.95 -12.38 -10.30
N GLY A 135 -3.04 -12.36 -9.51
CA GLY A 135 -3.82 -13.55 -9.20
C GLY A 135 -3.15 -14.56 -8.25
N TRP A 136 -2.07 -14.19 -7.58
CA TRP A 136 -1.38 -15.08 -6.63
C TRP A 136 -1.89 -15.01 -5.19
N PHE A 137 -2.77 -14.08 -4.88
CA PHE A 137 -3.31 -13.89 -3.53
C PHE A 137 -4.75 -14.39 -3.44
N ASP A 138 -5.01 -15.17 -2.39
CA ASP A 138 -6.32 -15.76 -2.09
C ASP A 138 -7.22 -14.79 -1.31
N ALA A 139 -6.62 -13.79 -0.65
CA ALA A 139 -7.32 -12.70 0.01
C ALA A 139 -6.57 -11.36 -0.16
N ILE A 140 -7.33 -10.28 -0.33
CA ILE A 140 -6.81 -8.91 -0.41
C ILE A 140 -7.61 -8.05 0.55
N VAL A 141 -6.92 -7.31 1.44
CA VAL A 141 -7.51 -6.38 2.40
C VAL A 141 -6.80 -5.04 2.25
N GLY A 142 -7.52 -4.04 1.77
CA GLY A 142 -7.05 -2.67 1.67
C GLY A 142 -7.36 -1.83 2.91
N GLY A 143 -6.89 -0.59 2.92
CA GLY A 143 -6.93 0.29 4.09
C GLY A 143 -8.31 0.79 4.50
N ASP A 144 -9.35 0.56 3.71
CA ASP A 144 -10.74 0.94 3.93
C ASP A 144 -11.70 -0.26 4.08
N ASP A 145 -11.18 -1.51 4.03
CA ASP A 145 -12.01 -2.71 4.08
C ASP A 145 -12.44 -3.11 5.51
N ALA A 146 -11.61 -2.86 6.52
CA ALA A 146 -11.77 -3.42 7.87
C ALA A 146 -12.28 -2.41 8.92
N GLY A 147 -12.65 -1.19 8.50
CA GLY A 147 -13.04 -0.10 9.42
C GLY A 147 -11.90 0.49 10.25
N ALA A 148 -10.72 -0.15 10.28
CA ALA A 148 -9.50 0.33 10.91
C ALA A 148 -8.29 -0.01 10.01
N LYS A 149 -7.17 0.72 10.23
CA LYS A 149 -5.92 0.54 9.47
C LYS A 149 -4.84 -0.10 10.33
N LYS A 150 -3.85 -0.73 9.70
CA LYS A 150 -2.63 -1.13 10.41
C LYS A 150 -2.00 0.07 11.14
N PRO A 151 -1.57 -0.06 12.39
CA PRO A 151 -1.24 -1.29 13.13
C PRO A 151 -2.41 -1.95 13.89
N ASP A 152 -3.67 -1.55 13.66
CA ASP A 152 -4.81 -2.27 14.24
C ASP A 152 -4.86 -3.72 13.72
N ALA A 153 -5.35 -4.64 14.56
CA ALA A 153 -5.45 -6.06 14.20
C ALA A 153 -6.60 -6.38 13.23
N ALA A 154 -7.58 -5.49 13.10
CA ALA A 154 -8.79 -5.73 12.30
C ALA A 154 -8.50 -6.09 10.83
N PRO A 155 -7.56 -5.42 10.10
CA PRO A 155 -7.23 -5.83 8.73
C PRO A 155 -6.69 -7.26 8.63
N LEU A 156 -5.84 -7.68 9.58
CA LEU A 156 -5.31 -9.04 9.59
C LEU A 156 -6.38 -10.07 9.94
N ALA A 157 -7.27 -9.75 10.90
CA ALA A 157 -8.39 -10.60 11.25
C ALA A 157 -9.36 -10.79 10.07
N LEU A 158 -9.62 -9.72 9.29
CA LEU A 158 -10.44 -9.81 8.08
C LEU A 158 -9.78 -10.70 7.01
N ALA A 159 -8.47 -10.58 6.81
CA ALA A 159 -7.74 -11.44 5.88
C ALA A 159 -7.81 -12.91 6.31
N ALA A 160 -7.60 -13.22 7.59
CA ALA A 160 -7.72 -14.56 8.14
C ALA A 160 -9.13 -15.14 7.93
N ALA A 161 -10.18 -14.34 8.17
CA ALA A 161 -11.56 -14.73 7.92
C ALA A 161 -11.83 -15.03 6.43
N ARG A 162 -11.30 -14.20 5.51
CA ARG A 162 -11.41 -14.43 4.05
C ARG A 162 -10.69 -15.70 3.61
N LEU A 163 -9.59 -16.06 4.29
CA LEU A 163 -8.82 -17.28 4.03
C LEU A 163 -9.39 -18.52 4.74
N GLY A 164 -10.34 -18.36 5.68
CA GLY A 164 -10.89 -19.45 6.48
C GLY A 164 -9.91 -20.05 7.50
N VAL A 165 -8.95 -19.24 8.00
CA VAL A 165 -7.94 -19.68 8.98
C VAL A 165 -8.03 -18.89 10.29
N ASP A 166 -7.46 -19.44 11.36
CA ASP A 166 -7.30 -18.71 12.63
C ASP A 166 -6.26 -17.60 12.49
N VAL A 167 -6.61 -16.37 12.89
CA VAL A 167 -5.70 -15.20 12.79
C VAL A 167 -4.37 -15.43 13.53
N ARG A 168 -4.38 -16.23 14.61
CA ARG A 168 -3.16 -16.58 15.37
C ARG A 168 -2.21 -17.50 14.58
N ARG A 169 -2.67 -18.07 13.48
CA ARG A 169 -1.90 -18.93 12.57
C ARG A 169 -1.57 -18.24 11.23
N VAL A 170 -1.74 -16.92 11.17
CA VAL A 170 -1.32 -16.10 10.04
C VAL A 170 0.01 -15.42 10.39
N LEU A 171 1.03 -15.65 9.57
CA LEU A 171 2.29 -14.89 9.62
C LEU A 171 2.13 -13.61 8.79
N MET A 172 2.54 -12.48 9.36
CA MET A 172 2.60 -11.20 8.66
C MET A 172 3.98 -10.54 8.81
#